data_5a8d82ed48f84be204c14c8d8682fa7d
#
_entry.id   5a8d82ed48f84be204c14c8d8682fa7d
#
_cell.length_a   1.000
_cell.length_b   1.000
_cell.length_c   1.000
_cell.angle_alpha   90.00
_cell.angle_beta   90.00
_cell.angle_gamma   90.00
#
_symmetry.space_group_name_H-M   'P 1'
#
loop_
_entity.id
_entity.type
_entity.pdbx_description
1 polymer ?
#
loop_
_entity_poly.entity_id
_entity_poly.type
_entity_poly.pdbx_seq_one_letter_code
_entity_poly.pdbx_strand_id
1 'polypeptide(L)'
;MFYETTGFEITDSLESNWLVIKEELTRLQPKNFMLWPEKFLYNHGWNVFGLYAFGKKLEDNCSLCPETTKLVESIPGITTAGFSSLAPETHIVPHVGYSKAVLSCHLGLIIPNDCGIRMGSQTKKWTEAKCLIFDDTVEHEAWNRSYHPRIVLLIDFKKANFQSCLN
;
A
#
# COMPACT_ATOMS: atom_id res chain seq x y z
N MET A 1 1.20 0.33 -14.81
CA MET A 1 1.51 1.71 -15.23
C MET A 1 1.40 2.60 -14.02
N PHE A 2 2.40 3.49 -13.82
CA PHE A 2 2.35 4.48 -12.75
C PHE A 2 1.60 5.73 -13.20
N TYR A 3 0.88 6.36 -12.29
CA TYR A 3 0.17 7.63 -12.50
C TYR A 3 0.88 8.77 -11.78
N GLU A 4 0.72 9.99 -12.30
CA GLU A 4 1.11 11.20 -11.57
C GLU A 4 0.20 11.39 -10.36
N THR A 5 0.75 11.87 -9.27
CA THR A 5 0.03 12.01 -7.99
C THR A 5 -0.21 13.46 -7.57
N THR A 6 0.43 14.41 -8.26
CA THR A 6 0.33 15.83 -7.93
C THR A 6 -1.08 16.37 -8.18
N GLY A 7 -1.66 17.01 -7.16
CA GLY A 7 -2.97 17.64 -7.26
C GLY A 7 -4.17 16.71 -7.04
N PHE A 8 -3.95 15.48 -6.59
CA PHE A 8 -5.04 14.60 -6.17
C PHE A 8 -5.33 14.76 -4.69
N GLU A 9 -6.58 15.04 -4.36
CA GLU A 9 -7.02 15.21 -2.97
C GLU A 9 -6.68 13.99 -2.10
N ILE A 10 -6.80 12.79 -2.64
CA ILE A 10 -6.47 11.53 -1.94
C ILE A 10 -5.00 11.52 -1.51
N THR A 11 -4.10 11.81 -2.44
CA THR A 11 -2.66 11.79 -2.16
C THR A 11 -2.26 12.93 -1.25
N ASP A 12 -2.81 14.13 -1.45
CA ASP A 12 -2.55 15.29 -0.61
C ASP A 12 -2.98 15.04 0.84
N SER A 13 -4.15 14.43 1.04
CA SER A 13 -4.65 14.06 2.36
C SER A 13 -3.76 13.03 3.05
N LEU A 14 -3.36 11.96 2.35
CA LEU A 14 -2.50 10.93 2.90
C LEU A 14 -1.09 11.45 3.21
N GLU A 15 -0.49 12.21 2.30
CA GLU A 15 0.85 12.76 2.46
C GLU A 15 0.92 13.78 3.60
N SER A 16 -0.09 14.65 3.74
CA SER A 16 -0.13 15.63 4.85
C SER A 16 -0.34 14.98 6.22
N ASN A 17 -0.89 13.78 6.28
CA ASN A 17 -1.15 13.03 7.52
C ASN A 17 -0.20 11.85 7.73
N TRP A 18 0.89 11.74 6.97
CA TRP A 18 1.76 10.58 7.02
C TRP A 18 2.38 10.32 8.40
N LEU A 19 2.67 11.38 9.18
CA LEU A 19 3.20 11.23 10.53
C LEU A 19 2.22 10.57 11.48
N VAL A 20 0.93 10.96 11.44
CA VAL A 20 -0.12 10.36 12.25
C VAL A 20 -0.29 8.89 11.89
N ILE A 21 -0.30 8.57 10.60
CA ILE A 21 -0.38 7.19 10.08
C ILE A 21 0.83 6.38 10.56
N LYS A 22 2.04 6.92 10.41
CA LYS A 22 3.27 6.29 10.87
C LYS A 22 3.29 6.06 12.38
N GLU A 23 2.80 7.01 13.15
CA GLU A 23 2.71 6.90 14.61
C GLU A 23 1.79 5.75 15.03
N GLU A 24 0.62 5.59 14.40
CA GLU A 24 -0.27 4.45 14.66
C GLU A 24 0.39 3.13 14.26
N LEU A 25 1.07 3.07 13.12
CA LEU A 25 1.86 1.91 12.69
C LEU A 25 2.89 1.50 13.76
N THR A 26 3.63 2.45 14.33
CA THR A 26 4.69 2.16 15.29
C THR A 26 4.18 1.63 16.63
N ARG A 27 2.90 1.82 16.94
CA ARG A 27 2.25 1.23 18.12
C ARG A 27 1.84 -0.23 17.93
N LEU A 28 1.77 -0.70 16.69
CA LEU A 28 1.46 -2.09 16.40
C LEU A 28 2.65 -3.00 16.74
N GLN A 29 2.32 -4.21 17.15
CA GLN A 29 3.31 -5.24 17.48
C GLN A 29 3.39 -6.28 16.35
N PRO A 30 4.52 -7.01 16.21
CA PRO A 30 4.65 -8.06 15.19
C PRO A 30 3.50 -9.07 15.16
N LYS A 31 2.94 -9.41 16.32
CA LYS A 31 1.80 -10.34 16.45
C LYS A 31 0.49 -9.83 15.82
N ASN A 32 0.38 -8.52 15.56
CA ASN A 32 -0.78 -7.94 14.89
C ASN A 32 -0.78 -8.22 13.38
N PHE A 33 0.41 -8.46 12.81
CA PHE A 33 0.58 -8.75 11.40
C PHE A 33 0.38 -10.23 11.10
N MET A 34 -0.11 -10.52 9.89
CA MET A 34 -0.20 -11.86 9.35
C MET A 34 0.52 -11.94 8.01
N LEU A 35 0.94 -13.12 7.60
CA LEU A 35 1.51 -13.33 6.27
C LEU A 35 0.46 -13.04 5.20
N TRP A 36 0.88 -12.41 4.11
CA TRP A 36 0.03 -12.23 2.93
C TRP A 36 -0.47 -13.60 2.44
N PRO A 37 -1.79 -13.75 2.19
CA PRO A 37 -2.38 -15.08 1.94
C PRO A 37 -1.86 -15.80 0.69
N GLU A 38 -1.55 -15.07 -0.37
CA GLU A 38 -1.07 -15.62 -1.64
C GLU A 38 0.43 -15.95 -1.58
N LYS A 39 0.78 -16.97 -0.82
CA LYS A 39 2.17 -17.34 -0.50
C LYS A 39 3.02 -17.74 -1.72
N PHE A 40 2.40 -18.06 -2.83
CA PHE A 40 3.09 -18.37 -4.09
C PHE A 40 3.66 -17.10 -4.80
N LEU A 41 3.24 -15.90 -4.36
CA LEU A 41 3.71 -14.64 -4.94
C LEU A 41 5.05 -14.17 -4.39
N TYR A 42 5.54 -14.72 -3.29
CA TYR A 42 6.75 -14.22 -2.64
C TYR A 42 7.57 -15.35 -1.98
N ASN A 43 8.85 -15.07 -1.77
CA ASN A 43 9.77 -16.02 -1.14
C ASN A 43 9.54 -16.15 0.37
N HIS A 44 9.44 -15.02 1.10
CA HIS A 44 9.17 -14.94 2.53
C HIS A 44 8.86 -13.50 2.94
N GLY A 45 8.41 -13.30 4.16
CA GLY A 45 8.45 -11.99 4.84
C GLY A 45 7.52 -10.91 4.32
N TRP A 46 6.49 -11.25 3.53
CA TRP A 46 5.43 -10.30 3.21
C TRP A 46 4.34 -10.41 4.25
N ASN A 47 4.25 -9.41 5.12
CA ASN A 47 3.30 -9.33 6.21
C ASN A 47 2.33 -8.17 6.01
N VAL A 48 1.10 -8.32 6.50
CA VAL A 48 0.06 -7.32 6.36
C VAL A 48 -0.72 -7.15 7.67
N PHE A 49 -1.11 -5.91 7.96
CA PHE A 49 -2.12 -5.55 8.96
C PHE A 49 -3.27 -4.89 8.23
N GLY A 50 -4.35 -5.66 7.98
CA GLY A 50 -5.49 -5.22 7.20
C GLY A 50 -6.45 -4.32 7.98
N LEU A 51 -6.94 -3.25 7.35
CA LEU A 51 -8.04 -2.40 7.81
C LEU A 51 -9.32 -2.71 7.03
N TYR A 52 -9.19 -2.90 5.73
CA TYR A 52 -10.26 -3.30 4.81
C TYR A 52 -9.78 -4.44 3.91
N ALA A 53 -10.63 -5.40 3.65
CA ALA A 53 -10.39 -6.50 2.73
C ALA A 53 -11.62 -6.71 1.84
N PHE A 54 -11.48 -6.45 0.53
CA PHE A 54 -12.54 -6.60 -0.48
C PHE A 54 -13.86 -5.91 -0.08
N GLY A 55 -13.77 -4.65 0.38
CA GLY A 55 -14.89 -3.83 0.81
C GLY A 55 -15.40 -4.10 2.23
N LYS A 56 -14.83 -5.09 2.94
CA LYS A 56 -15.19 -5.43 4.32
C LYS A 56 -14.26 -4.76 5.31
N LYS A 57 -14.83 -4.02 6.26
CA LYS A 57 -14.10 -3.43 7.39
C LYS A 57 -13.65 -4.50 8.38
N LEU A 58 -12.40 -4.42 8.81
CA LEU A 58 -11.83 -5.27 9.86
C LEU A 58 -11.85 -4.49 11.18
N GLU A 59 -12.98 -4.54 11.88
CA GLU A 59 -13.31 -3.66 12.99
C GLU A 59 -12.26 -3.66 14.11
N ASP A 60 -11.78 -4.83 14.53
CA ASP A 60 -10.79 -4.94 15.60
C ASP A 60 -9.47 -4.27 15.23
N ASN A 61 -9.02 -4.46 13.99
CA ASN A 61 -7.81 -3.82 13.49
C ASN A 61 -8.01 -2.30 13.33
N CYS A 62 -9.15 -1.87 12.82
CA CYS A 62 -9.47 -0.45 12.67
C CYS A 62 -9.46 0.27 14.02
N SER A 63 -9.91 -0.39 15.09
CA SER A 63 -9.91 0.19 16.44
C SER A 63 -8.50 0.49 16.98
N LEU A 64 -7.48 -0.23 16.50
CA LEU A 64 -6.08 0.00 16.85
C LEU A 64 -5.45 1.17 16.08
N CYS A 65 -6.02 1.54 14.94
CA CYS A 65 -5.54 2.62 14.07
C CYS A 65 -6.67 3.56 13.66
N PRO A 66 -7.29 4.28 14.60
CA PRO A 66 -8.50 5.06 14.35
C PRO A 66 -8.30 6.23 13.38
N GLU A 67 -7.17 6.93 13.45
CA GLU A 67 -6.90 8.06 12.55
C GLU A 67 -6.58 7.60 11.13
N THR A 68 -5.78 6.52 10.98
CA THR A 68 -5.53 5.90 9.67
C THR A 68 -6.82 5.39 9.05
N THR A 69 -7.66 4.73 9.85
CA THR A 69 -8.97 4.22 9.40
C THR A 69 -9.85 5.35 8.88
N LYS A 70 -9.94 6.46 9.61
CA LYS A 70 -10.72 7.64 9.21
C LYS A 70 -10.25 8.23 7.88
N LEU A 71 -8.94 8.34 7.68
CA LEU A 71 -8.35 8.81 6.41
C LEU A 71 -8.67 7.85 5.27
N VAL A 72 -8.51 6.56 5.48
CA VAL A 72 -8.83 5.50 4.52
C VAL A 72 -10.31 5.55 4.13
N GLU A 73 -11.21 5.70 5.09
CA GLU A 73 -12.67 5.76 4.87
C GLU A 73 -13.11 7.03 4.11
N SER A 74 -12.29 8.07 4.10
CA SER A 74 -12.54 9.27 3.31
C SER A 74 -12.27 9.09 1.81
N ILE A 75 -11.58 8.00 1.42
CA ILE A 75 -11.24 7.72 0.03
C ILE A 75 -12.44 7.06 -0.69
N PRO A 76 -13.00 7.71 -1.73
CA PRO A 76 -14.13 7.15 -2.46
C PRO A 76 -13.76 5.82 -3.14
N GLY A 77 -14.61 4.82 -2.94
CA GLY A 77 -14.47 3.53 -3.62
C GLY A 77 -13.37 2.63 -3.08
N ILE A 78 -12.94 2.83 -1.85
CA ILE A 78 -11.99 1.94 -1.18
C ILE A 78 -12.49 0.50 -1.19
N THR A 79 -11.59 -0.44 -1.45
CA THR A 79 -11.87 -1.89 -1.42
C THR A 79 -10.94 -2.62 -0.46
N THR A 80 -9.68 -2.29 -0.45
CA THR A 80 -8.65 -2.90 0.41
C THR A 80 -7.76 -1.82 0.99
N ALA A 81 -7.40 -1.93 2.24
CA ALA A 81 -6.41 -1.07 2.87
C ALA A 81 -5.72 -1.76 4.03
N GLY A 82 -4.45 -1.45 4.22
CA GLY A 82 -3.67 -1.96 5.34
C GLY A 82 -2.20 -1.62 5.24
N PHE A 83 -1.48 -1.86 6.32
CA PHE A 83 -0.03 -1.76 6.32
C PHE A 83 0.56 -3.01 5.66
N SER A 84 1.39 -2.81 4.65
CA SER A 84 2.10 -3.87 3.92
C SER A 84 3.59 -3.76 4.22
N SER A 85 4.14 -4.80 4.85
CA SER A 85 5.53 -4.86 5.26
C SER A 85 6.27 -5.94 4.49
N LEU A 86 7.37 -5.59 3.86
CA LEU A 86 8.35 -6.52 3.30
C LEU A 86 9.56 -6.58 4.22
N ALA A 87 9.81 -7.74 4.82
CA ALA A 87 11.01 -8.00 5.61
C ALA A 87 12.29 -7.88 4.74
N PRO A 88 13.49 -7.81 5.34
CA PRO A 88 14.74 -7.92 4.59
C PRO A 88 14.75 -9.14 3.66
N GLU A 89 15.31 -9.00 2.47
CA GLU A 89 15.45 -10.05 1.44
C GLU A 89 14.09 -10.62 0.92
N THR A 90 12.99 -9.89 1.09
CA THR A 90 11.70 -10.27 0.49
C THR A 90 11.67 -9.90 -1.00
N HIS A 91 11.20 -10.82 -1.82
CA HIS A 91 10.91 -10.61 -3.23
C HIS A 91 9.50 -11.10 -3.56
N ILE A 92 8.67 -10.19 -4.03
CA ILE A 92 7.37 -10.50 -4.65
C ILE A 92 7.64 -10.70 -6.14
N VAL A 93 7.41 -11.92 -6.63
CA VAL A 93 7.74 -12.31 -8.01
C VAL A 93 6.86 -11.59 -9.04
N PRO A 94 7.28 -11.51 -10.32
CA PRO A 94 6.45 -10.93 -11.36
C PRO A 94 5.07 -11.57 -11.43
N HIS A 95 4.03 -10.74 -11.34
CA HIS A 95 2.62 -11.16 -11.40
C HIS A 95 1.74 -10.01 -11.87
N VAL A 96 0.48 -10.28 -12.08
CA VAL A 96 -0.57 -9.27 -12.38
C VAL A 96 -1.62 -9.29 -11.29
N GLY A 97 -2.20 -8.14 -10.99
CA GLY A 97 -3.25 -8.01 -10.00
C GLY A 97 -4.55 -8.71 -10.41
N TYR A 98 -5.42 -8.92 -9.44
CA TYR A 98 -6.65 -9.70 -9.59
C TYR A 98 -7.80 -8.94 -10.27
N SER A 99 -7.76 -7.61 -10.32
CA SER A 99 -8.90 -6.81 -10.79
C SER A 99 -8.49 -5.63 -11.67
N LYS A 100 -9.16 -5.49 -12.82
CA LYS A 100 -9.04 -4.32 -13.70
C LYS A 100 -9.84 -3.11 -13.22
N ALA A 101 -10.63 -3.28 -12.16
CA ALA A 101 -11.55 -2.25 -11.66
C ALA A 101 -10.95 -1.37 -10.58
N VAL A 102 -9.73 -1.68 -10.10
CA VAL A 102 -9.06 -0.96 -9.02
C VAL A 102 -7.73 -0.35 -9.46
N LEU A 103 -7.30 0.65 -8.72
CA LEU A 103 -5.93 1.17 -8.72
C LEU A 103 -5.36 0.97 -7.33
N SER A 104 -4.05 0.79 -7.26
CA SER A 104 -3.31 0.70 -6.00
C SER A 104 -2.60 2.00 -5.71
N CYS A 105 -2.69 2.44 -4.46
CA CYS A 105 -1.94 3.58 -3.91
C CYS A 105 -1.08 3.10 -2.74
N HIS A 106 0.20 3.38 -2.78
CA HIS A 106 1.13 3.10 -1.69
C HIS A 106 1.68 4.39 -1.11
N LEU A 107 1.38 4.69 0.15
CA LEU A 107 2.04 5.76 0.90
C LEU A 107 3.29 5.19 1.60
N GLY A 108 4.46 5.75 1.32
CA GLY A 108 5.71 5.35 1.99
C GLY A 108 5.74 5.75 3.45
N LEU A 109 5.96 4.79 4.36
CA LEU A 109 6.03 5.03 5.80
C LEU A 109 7.41 4.73 6.38
N ILE A 110 7.98 3.57 6.08
CA ILE A 110 9.36 3.17 6.42
C ILE A 110 9.98 2.63 5.15
N ILE A 111 10.89 3.40 4.56
CA ILE A 111 11.46 3.10 3.26
C ILE A 111 12.98 3.03 3.36
N PRO A 112 13.55 1.82 3.44
CA PRO A 112 15.00 1.64 3.42
C PRO A 112 15.58 1.82 2.01
N ASN A 113 16.92 1.85 1.91
CA ASN A 113 17.60 2.28 0.69
C ASN A 113 17.41 1.35 -0.51
N ASP A 114 17.52 0.03 -0.35
CA ASP A 114 17.48 -0.91 -1.48
C ASP A 114 16.13 -1.64 -1.56
N CYS A 115 15.09 -0.88 -1.86
CA CYS A 115 13.78 -1.44 -2.16
C CYS A 115 13.15 -0.73 -3.36
N GLY A 116 12.31 -1.45 -4.09
CA GLY A 116 11.69 -0.92 -5.30
C GLY A 116 10.54 -1.76 -5.81
N ILE A 117 9.84 -1.18 -6.78
CA ILE A 117 8.74 -1.80 -7.51
C ILE A 117 8.95 -1.58 -9.01
N ARG A 118 8.87 -2.65 -9.80
CA ARG A 118 8.91 -2.60 -11.27
C ARG A 118 7.50 -2.87 -11.80
N MET A 119 7.10 -2.09 -12.77
CA MET A 119 5.88 -2.26 -13.56
C MET A 119 6.21 -2.26 -15.05
N GLY A 120 6.02 -3.36 -15.74
CA GLY A 120 6.50 -3.51 -17.12
C GLY A 120 7.98 -3.16 -17.21
N SER A 121 8.32 -2.14 -17.99
CA SER A 121 9.72 -1.65 -18.13
C SER A 121 10.09 -0.52 -17.15
N GLN A 122 9.16 -0.03 -16.33
CA GLN A 122 9.39 1.09 -15.42
C GLN A 122 9.69 0.62 -14.02
N THR A 123 10.75 1.12 -13.40
CA THR A 123 11.09 0.88 -12.00
C THR A 123 10.99 2.19 -11.22
N LYS A 124 10.29 2.14 -10.08
CA LYS A 124 10.23 3.25 -9.12
C LYS A 124 10.65 2.79 -7.72
N LYS A 125 11.13 3.72 -6.93
CA LYS A 125 11.33 3.54 -5.48
C LYS A 125 10.21 4.25 -4.74
N TRP A 126 9.82 3.69 -3.59
CA TRP A 126 8.98 4.44 -2.66
C TRP A 126 9.81 5.54 -1.99
N THR A 127 9.13 6.57 -1.56
CA THR A 127 9.70 7.66 -0.76
C THR A 127 8.81 7.86 0.46
N GLU A 128 9.41 8.09 1.62
CA GLU A 128 8.64 8.40 2.83
C GLU A 128 7.79 9.66 2.62
N ALA A 129 6.59 9.65 3.17
CA ALA A 129 5.59 10.71 3.03
C ALA A 129 5.07 10.95 1.60
N LYS A 130 5.38 10.07 0.64
CA LYS A 130 4.93 10.19 -0.76
C LYS A 130 4.13 8.97 -1.21
N CYS A 131 3.12 9.25 -2.02
CA CYS A 131 2.28 8.24 -2.64
C CYS A 131 2.83 7.80 -4.01
N LEU A 132 2.69 6.51 -4.31
CA LEU A 132 2.74 5.96 -5.66
C LEU A 132 1.37 5.42 -6.01
N ILE A 133 0.79 5.84 -7.14
CA ILE A 133 -0.44 5.27 -7.67
C ILE A 133 -0.09 4.48 -8.94
N PHE A 134 -0.66 3.29 -9.06
CA PHE A 134 -0.40 2.42 -10.19
C PHE A 134 -1.56 1.47 -10.50
N ASP A 135 -1.58 1.01 -11.75
CA ASP A 135 -2.48 -0.04 -12.25
C ASP A 135 -1.74 -1.38 -12.17
N ASP A 136 -2.12 -2.22 -11.23
CA ASP A 136 -1.48 -3.51 -10.95
C ASP A 136 -1.84 -4.62 -11.96
N THR A 137 -2.71 -4.32 -12.93
CA THR A 137 -2.99 -5.23 -14.06
C THR A 137 -1.84 -5.31 -15.06
N VAL A 138 -0.90 -4.40 -14.98
CA VAL A 138 0.41 -4.51 -15.66
C VAL A 138 1.30 -5.43 -14.83
N GLU A 139 2.03 -6.34 -15.48
CA GLU A 139 2.97 -7.22 -14.78
C GLU A 139 3.92 -6.39 -13.93
N HIS A 140 4.01 -6.76 -12.67
CA HIS A 140 4.83 -6.05 -11.69
C HIS A 140 5.47 -7.00 -10.68
N GLU A 141 6.55 -6.54 -10.08
CA GLU A 141 7.28 -7.20 -9.00
C GLU A 141 7.77 -6.16 -8.00
N ALA A 142 8.05 -6.58 -6.78
CA ALA A 142 8.56 -5.71 -5.74
C ALA A 142 9.61 -6.42 -4.89
N TRP A 143 10.55 -5.66 -4.33
CA TRP A 143 11.61 -6.23 -3.51
C TRP A 143 12.03 -5.30 -2.38
N ASN A 144 12.60 -5.91 -1.36
CA ASN A 144 13.35 -5.25 -0.31
C ASN A 144 14.67 -6.01 -0.11
N ARG A 145 15.75 -5.48 -0.61
CA ARG A 145 17.12 -6.04 -0.50
C ARG A 145 17.93 -5.39 0.62
N SER A 146 17.28 -4.57 1.45
CA SER A 146 17.91 -3.89 2.58
C SER A 146 17.92 -4.77 3.83
N TYR A 147 18.50 -4.23 4.90
CA TYR A 147 18.55 -4.86 6.24
C TYR A 147 17.38 -4.46 7.14
N HIS A 148 16.47 -3.62 6.67
CA HIS A 148 15.33 -3.11 7.42
C HIS A 148 14.02 -3.38 6.68
N PRO A 149 12.88 -3.51 7.39
CA PRO A 149 11.59 -3.71 6.72
C PRO A 149 11.20 -2.48 5.90
N ARG A 150 10.58 -2.71 4.72
CA ARG A 150 9.89 -1.70 3.93
C ARG A 150 8.42 -1.75 4.31
N ILE A 151 7.85 -0.63 4.79
CA ILE A 151 6.44 -0.55 5.17
C ILE A 151 5.77 0.60 4.43
N VAL A 152 4.64 0.29 3.79
CA VAL A 152 3.74 1.25 3.14
C VAL A 152 2.33 1.08 3.68
N LEU A 153 1.52 2.14 3.63
CA LEU A 153 0.07 2.00 3.65
C LEU A 153 -0.37 1.66 2.22
N LEU A 154 -0.86 0.45 2.04
CA LEU A 154 -1.41 -0.06 0.78
C LEU A 154 -2.91 0.22 0.76
N ILE A 155 -3.39 0.79 -0.33
CA ILE A 155 -4.81 1.10 -0.53
C ILE A 155 -5.19 0.74 -1.96
N ASP A 156 -6.24 -0.09 -2.11
CA ASP A 156 -6.89 -0.32 -3.39
C ASP A 156 -8.23 0.39 -3.42
N PHE A 157 -8.50 1.12 -4.49
CA PHE A 157 -9.75 1.85 -4.67
C PHE A 157 -10.24 1.76 -6.11
N LYS A 158 -11.55 1.95 -6.30
CA LYS A 158 -12.19 1.81 -7.62
C LYS A 158 -11.65 2.84 -8.61
N LYS A 159 -11.18 2.37 -9.75
CA LYS A 159 -10.62 3.17 -10.85
C LYS A 159 -11.58 4.23 -11.37
N ALA A 160 -12.88 3.94 -11.40
CA ALA A 160 -13.90 4.89 -11.81
C ALA A 160 -13.92 6.16 -10.95
N ASN A 161 -13.63 6.05 -9.66
CA ASN A 161 -13.59 7.20 -8.75
C ASN A 161 -12.33 8.08 -8.99
N PHE A 162 -11.24 7.49 -9.46
CA PHE A 162 -10.03 8.23 -9.82
C PHE A 162 -10.19 9.01 -11.13
N GLN A 163 -10.88 8.44 -12.12
CA GLN A 163 -11.09 9.09 -13.42
C GLN A 163 -11.96 10.34 -13.31
N SER A 164 -12.87 10.41 -12.35
CA SER A 164 -13.69 11.61 -12.11
C SER A 164 -12.88 12.78 -11.53
N CYS A 165 -11.70 12.54 -11.00
CA CYS A 165 -10.80 13.57 -10.48
C CYS A 165 -9.82 14.10 -11.56
N LEU A 166 -9.80 13.48 -12.76
CA LEU A 166 -8.93 13.87 -13.88
C LEU A 166 -9.60 14.85 -14.86
N ASN A 167 -10.89 15.14 -14.68
CA ASN A 167 -11.68 16.07 -15.47
C ASN A 167 -11.93 17.35 -14.65
#